data_03a71e2b91f12b077aa9f1ffd1f430ca
#
_entry.id   03a71e2b91f12b077aa9f1ffd1f430ca
#
_cell.length_a   1.000
_cell.length_b   1.000
_cell.length_c   1.000
_cell.angle_alpha   90.00
_cell.angle_beta   90.00
_cell.angle_gamma   90.00
#
_symmetry.space_group_name_H-M   'P 1'
#
loop_
_entity.id
_entity.type
_entity.pdbx_description
1 polymer ?
#
loop_
_entity_poly.entity_id
_entity_poly.type
_entity_poly.pdbx_seq_one_letter_code
_entity_poly.pdbx_strand_id
1 'polypeptide(L)'
;MGASMAEPVSTARSTADQGPAIEFLQVSYRFPEARACAIEGVSLVVDPGERLGILGPNGGGKSTLLRLALGLLTPTEGRVRIFGLDPHQARERGWLGWVPQRIEAELRFPLRVREVAMMPALARLSPWVRVPDAIAANVDEALGLVGMRELAERPVGRLSGGQLQRVMIARAVAQKPRVLLLDEPTVGVDVVGQERFAEMMRGLHSALGLTIVTVSHDLRTVAASSDRVACLNRTLHAHTSPEGLTPQVLAEVFRHDVLGIFGDLHIHAHRPEDCPTPEPPRDAEGASCCGHDHPPPTTPSGV
;
A
#
# COMPACT_ATOMS: atom_id res chain seq x y z
N MET A 1 -17.17 11.42 51.77
CA MET A 1 -17.89 12.12 50.67
C MET A 1 -16.86 12.89 49.87
N GLY A 2 -16.66 12.58 48.61
CA GLY A 2 -15.71 13.24 47.75
C GLY A 2 -15.36 12.32 46.59
N ALA A 3 -16.31 12.19 45.62
CA ALA A 3 -16.06 11.47 44.38
C ALA A 3 -15.08 12.30 43.55
N SER A 4 -13.88 11.80 43.37
CA SER A 4 -12.91 12.31 42.40
C SER A 4 -13.39 11.89 41.02
N MET A 5 -13.88 12.85 40.26
CA MET A 5 -14.14 12.68 38.82
C MET A 5 -12.79 12.56 38.12
N ALA A 6 -12.52 11.37 37.57
CA ALA A 6 -11.42 11.17 36.65
C ALA A 6 -11.68 11.95 35.35
N GLU A 7 -10.84 12.94 35.06
CA GLU A 7 -10.82 13.64 33.79
C GLU A 7 -10.51 12.69 32.63
N PRO A 8 -11.15 12.83 31.47
CA PRO A 8 -10.81 12.04 30.28
C PRO A 8 -9.41 12.47 29.82
N VAL A 9 -8.48 11.53 29.81
CA VAL A 9 -7.14 11.72 29.23
C VAL A 9 -7.30 11.95 27.74
N SER A 10 -7.31 13.23 27.37
CA SER A 10 -7.17 13.70 25.99
C SER A 10 -5.77 13.33 25.48
N THR A 11 -5.62 12.21 24.79
CA THR A 11 -4.41 11.82 24.10
C THR A 11 -4.35 12.38 22.68
N ALA A 12 -4.48 13.68 22.53
CA ALA A 12 -3.94 14.39 21.37
C ALA A 12 -2.43 14.49 21.55
N ARG A 13 -1.69 13.47 21.15
CA ARG A 13 -0.21 13.53 21.12
C ARG A 13 0.20 14.52 20.05
N SER A 14 0.80 15.62 20.45
CA SER A 14 1.43 16.60 19.58
C SER A 14 2.43 15.89 18.67
N THR A 15 2.22 15.98 17.35
CA THR A 15 3.07 15.37 16.31
C THR A 15 4.46 16.02 16.22
N ALA A 16 4.65 17.17 16.86
CA ALA A 16 5.88 17.97 16.76
C ALA A 16 7.07 17.44 17.61
N ASP A 17 6.85 16.51 18.55
CA ASP A 17 7.89 16.05 19.50
C ASP A 17 8.36 14.61 19.22
N GLN A 18 7.97 14.01 18.08
CA GLN A 18 8.34 12.67 17.69
C GLN A 18 9.06 12.75 16.34
N GLY A 19 10.35 12.39 16.32
CA GLY A 19 11.12 12.27 15.08
C GLY A 19 10.39 11.44 14.00
N PRO A 20 10.99 11.25 12.83
CA PRO A 20 10.37 10.55 11.70
C PRO A 20 9.71 9.24 12.08
N ALA A 21 8.57 8.91 11.47
CA ALA A 21 7.91 7.63 11.66
C ALA A 21 8.76 6.49 11.10
N ILE A 22 9.35 6.71 9.91
CA ILE A 22 10.32 5.80 9.29
C ILE A 22 11.46 6.64 8.74
N GLU A 23 12.69 6.22 8.99
CA GLU A 23 13.89 6.83 8.44
C GLU A 23 14.79 5.75 7.82
N PHE A 24 15.08 5.88 6.54
CA PHE A 24 16.10 5.13 5.82
C PHE A 24 17.29 6.06 5.59
N LEU A 25 18.48 5.68 6.06
CA LEU A 25 19.72 6.45 5.96
C LEU A 25 20.74 5.67 5.15
N GLN A 26 20.92 6.04 3.87
CA GLN A 26 21.86 5.43 2.94
C GLN A 26 21.77 3.89 2.93
N VAL A 27 20.53 3.38 2.86
CA VAL A 27 20.25 1.96 3.01
C VAL A 27 20.58 1.21 1.73
N SER A 28 21.47 0.22 1.83
CA SER A 28 21.74 -0.76 0.78
C SER A 28 21.43 -2.16 1.30
N TYR A 29 20.92 -3.01 0.42
CA TYR A 29 20.68 -4.42 0.73
C TYR A 29 20.98 -5.31 -0.46
N ARG A 30 21.74 -6.38 -0.22
CA ARG A 30 22.05 -7.42 -1.20
C ARG A 30 21.73 -8.79 -0.60
N PHE A 31 20.98 -9.59 -1.34
CA PHE A 31 20.75 -10.99 -0.97
C PHE A 31 22.06 -11.78 -1.04
N PRO A 32 22.28 -12.77 -0.16
CA PRO A 32 23.56 -13.51 -0.07
C PRO A 32 24.06 -14.09 -1.40
N GLU A 33 23.14 -14.58 -2.25
CA GLU A 33 23.47 -15.22 -3.52
C GLU A 33 23.39 -14.27 -4.72
N ALA A 34 23.01 -13.01 -4.51
CA ALA A 34 22.83 -12.05 -5.59
C ALA A 34 24.12 -11.29 -5.89
N ARG A 35 24.41 -11.09 -7.18
CA ARG A 35 25.55 -10.25 -7.64
C ARG A 35 25.27 -8.76 -7.50
N ALA A 36 24.00 -8.34 -7.65
CA ALA A 36 23.58 -6.94 -7.58
C ALA A 36 22.81 -6.65 -6.31
N CYS A 37 22.85 -5.40 -5.84
CA CYS A 37 22.03 -4.94 -4.74
C CYS A 37 20.54 -4.93 -5.15
N ALA A 38 19.66 -5.34 -4.24
CA ALA A 38 18.22 -5.19 -4.39
C ALA A 38 17.78 -3.74 -4.09
N ILE A 39 18.53 -3.07 -3.21
CA ILE A 39 18.38 -1.65 -2.85
C ILE A 39 19.79 -1.08 -2.69
N GLU A 40 20.02 0.14 -3.16
CA GLU A 40 21.33 0.80 -3.16
C GLU A 40 21.20 2.26 -2.74
N GLY A 41 21.84 2.63 -1.62
CA GLY A 41 21.98 4.00 -1.13
C GLY A 41 20.67 4.75 -0.88
N VAL A 42 19.58 4.06 -0.53
CA VAL A 42 18.25 4.69 -0.35
C VAL A 42 18.22 5.54 0.92
N SER A 43 17.92 6.82 0.75
CA SER A 43 17.61 7.76 1.84
C SER A 43 16.19 8.26 1.68
N LEU A 44 15.33 7.97 2.65
CA LEU A 44 13.91 8.32 2.61
C LEU A 44 13.41 8.53 4.04
N VAL A 45 12.66 9.59 4.23
CA VAL A 45 12.02 9.94 5.49
C VAL A 45 10.51 9.91 5.30
N VAL A 46 9.79 9.31 6.25
CA VAL A 46 8.34 9.26 6.33
C VAL A 46 7.91 9.91 7.64
N ASP A 47 7.08 10.92 7.56
CA ASP A 47 6.63 11.66 8.72
C ASP A 47 5.48 10.94 9.46
N PRO A 48 5.31 11.19 10.78
CA PRO A 48 4.17 10.68 11.52
C PRO A 48 2.83 11.12 10.90
N GLY A 49 1.92 10.18 10.68
CA GLY A 49 0.62 10.45 10.07
C GLY A 49 0.66 10.68 8.56
N GLU A 50 1.79 10.49 7.90
CA GLU A 50 1.91 10.59 6.45
C GLU A 50 1.38 9.33 5.75
N ARG A 51 0.78 9.50 4.57
CA ARG A 51 0.45 8.42 3.64
C ARG A 51 1.42 8.46 2.47
N LEU A 52 2.44 7.60 2.52
CA LEU A 52 3.47 7.50 1.48
C LEU A 52 3.15 6.34 0.52
N GLY A 53 3.14 6.63 -0.78
CA GLY A 53 3.14 5.63 -1.84
C GLY A 53 4.54 5.37 -2.34
N ILE A 54 4.92 4.10 -2.49
CA ILE A 54 6.18 3.73 -3.14
C ILE A 54 5.87 3.06 -4.46
N LEU A 55 6.20 3.75 -5.55
CA LEU A 55 5.96 3.34 -6.92
C LEU A 55 7.24 2.79 -7.55
N GLY A 56 7.15 1.74 -8.34
CA GLY A 56 8.29 1.22 -9.08
C GLY A 56 8.01 -0.10 -9.80
N PRO A 57 8.90 -0.53 -10.71
CA PRO A 57 8.74 -1.77 -11.47
C PRO A 57 8.83 -3.02 -10.59
N ASN A 58 8.40 -4.15 -11.13
CA ASN A 58 8.62 -5.45 -10.50
C ASN A 58 10.12 -5.71 -10.38
N GLY A 59 10.57 -6.20 -9.21
CA GLY A 59 12.00 -6.36 -8.93
C GLY A 59 12.75 -5.05 -8.57
N GLY A 60 12.07 -3.90 -8.53
CA GLY A 60 12.67 -2.59 -8.16
C GLY A 60 13.02 -2.42 -6.68
N GLY A 61 12.88 -3.47 -5.84
CA GLY A 61 13.27 -3.43 -4.43
C GLY A 61 12.18 -3.01 -3.45
N LYS A 62 10.95 -2.74 -3.89
CA LYS A 62 9.83 -2.26 -3.05
C LYS A 62 9.55 -3.14 -1.83
N SER A 63 9.28 -4.43 -2.06
CA SER A 63 9.03 -5.39 -0.96
C SER A 63 10.27 -5.60 -0.07
N THR A 64 11.47 -5.45 -0.63
CA THR A 64 12.72 -5.48 0.15
C THR A 64 12.79 -4.29 1.11
N LEU A 65 12.44 -3.09 0.63
CA LEU A 65 12.39 -1.88 1.46
C LEU A 65 11.38 -2.04 2.61
N LEU A 66 10.18 -2.60 2.34
CA LEU A 66 9.21 -2.89 3.39
C LEU A 66 9.73 -3.91 4.41
N ARG A 67 10.41 -4.98 3.95
CA ARG A 67 10.98 -6.00 4.85
C ARG A 67 12.09 -5.43 5.73
N LEU A 68 12.86 -4.47 5.24
CA LEU A 68 13.84 -3.72 6.04
C LEU A 68 13.16 -2.85 7.10
N ALA A 69 12.08 -2.13 6.73
CA ALA A 69 11.28 -1.36 7.69
C ALA A 69 10.60 -2.24 8.75
N LEU A 70 10.24 -3.48 8.40
CA LEU A 70 9.69 -4.47 9.34
C LEU A 70 10.76 -5.12 10.23
N GLY A 71 12.06 -4.89 9.99
CA GLY A 71 13.14 -5.61 10.67
C GLY A 71 13.13 -7.12 10.37
N LEU A 72 12.62 -7.52 9.21
CA LEU A 72 12.70 -8.89 8.69
C LEU A 72 14.00 -9.12 7.92
N LEU A 73 14.63 -8.04 7.48
CA LEU A 73 15.95 -8.02 6.86
C LEU A 73 16.80 -6.97 7.58
N THR A 74 18.10 -7.21 7.66
CA THR A 74 19.09 -6.24 8.17
C THR A 74 19.80 -5.62 6.97
N PRO A 75 19.87 -4.28 6.86
CA PRO A 75 20.57 -3.64 5.75
C PRO A 75 22.04 -4.06 5.72
N THR A 76 22.59 -4.22 4.50
CA THR A 76 24.03 -4.49 4.30
C THR A 76 24.85 -3.25 4.63
N GLU A 77 24.31 -2.06 4.29
CA GLU A 77 24.88 -0.75 4.58
C GLU A 77 23.79 0.22 4.97
N GLY A 78 24.15 1.26 5.72
CA GLY A 78 23.19 2.23 6.22
C GLY A 78 22.38 1.73 7.41
N ARG A 79 21.26 2.38 7.69
CA ARG A 79 20.39 2.00 8.81
C ARG A 79 18.95 2.42 8.57
N VAL A 80 18.02 1.69 9.22
CA VAL A 80 16.59 2.01 9.28
C VAL A 80 16.20 2.31 10.72
N ARG A 81 15.34 3.30 10.91
CA ARG A 81 14.77 3.66 12.21
C ARG A 81 13.26 3.79 12.09
N ILE A 82 12.55 3.40 13.14
CA ILE A 82 11.10 3.52 13.29
C ILE A 82 10.83 4.31 14.56
N PHE A 83 10.41 5.56 14.44
CA PHE A 83 10.31 6.48 15.57
C PHE A 83 11.60 6.49 16.44
N GLY A 84 12.76 6.52 15.77
CA GLY A 84 14.07 6.49 16.41
C GLY A 84 14.54 5.12 16.91
N LEU A 85 13.69 4.09 16.94
CA LEU A 85 14.02 2.74 17.37
C LEU A 85 14.54 1.88 16.21
N ASP A 86 15.22 0.79 16.56
CA ASP A 86 15.49 -0.29 15.63
C ASP A 86 14.17 -0.95 15.18
N PRO A 87 14.02 -1.33 13.88
CA PRO A 87 12.78 -1.93 13.36
C PRO A 87 12.32 -3.19 14.13
N HIS A 88 13.27 -4.03 14.61
CA HIS A 88 12.93 -5.20 15.41
C HIS A 88 12.28 -4.79 16.73
N GLN A 89 12.82 -3.80 17.41
CA GLN A 89 12.26 -3.27 18.67
C GLN A 89 10.87 -2.65 18.46
N ALA A 90 10.67 -1.91 17.35
CA ALA A 90 9.37 -1.34 17.00
C ALA A 90 8.34 -2.43 16.73
N ARG A 91 8.74 -3.51 16.05
CA ARG A 91 7.88 -4.68 15.79
C ARG A 91 7.50 -5.39 17.09
N GLU A 92 8.43 -5.61 18.00
CA GLU A 92 8.15 -6.21 19.33
C GLU A 92 7.16 -5.37 20.14
N ARG A 93 7.19 -4.05 20.00
CA ARG A 93 6.23 -3.14 20.64
C ARG A 93 4.86 -3.11 19.96
N GLY A 94 4.68 -3.78 18.79
CA GLY A 94 3.45 -3.76 18.02
C GLY A 94 3.20 -2.46 17.28
N TRP A 95 4.22 -1.66 17.05
CA TRP A 95 4.08 -0.40 16.33
C TRP A 95 3.91 -0.58 14.82
N LEU A 96 4.21 -1.78 14.30
CA LEU A 96 4.15 -2.09 12.88
C LEU A 96 2.99 -3.05 12.58
N GLY A 97 2.09 -2.64 11.70
CA GLY A 97 1.11 -3.49 11.04
C GLY A 97 1.58 -3.80 9.62
N TRP A 98 1.39 -5.03 9.17
CA TRP A 98 1.80 -5.44 7.82
C TRP A 98 0.75 -6.26 7.10
N VAL A 99 0.50 -5.89 5.84
CA VAL A 99 -0.32 -6.64 4.89
C VAL A 99 0.57 -7.07 3.72
N PRO A 100 0.88 -8.37 3.59
CA PRO A 100 1.71 -8.89 2.52
C PRO A 100 0.97 -8.94 1.18
N GLN A 101 1.71 -8.95 0.07
CA GLN A 101 1.18 -9.07 -1.29
C GLN A 101 0.39 -10.37 -1.51
N ARG A 102 0.90 -11.47 -1.01
CA ARG A 102 0.23 -12.77 -1.12
C ARG A 102 -0.19 -13.26 0.26
N ILE A 103 -1.41 -13.68 0.34
CA ILE A 103 -1.95 -14.35 1.53
C ILE A 103 -1.67 -15.83 1.33
N GLU A 104 -0.51 -16.29 1.79
CA GLU A 104 -0.16 -17.72 1.86
C GLU A 104 -0.88 -18.38 3.05
N ALA A 105 -2.17 -18.14 3.18
CA ALA A 105 -2.97 -18.82 4.18
C ALA A 105 -3.55 -20.10 3.55
N GLU A 106 -3.44 -21.20 4.24
CA GLU A 106 -4.17 -22.41 3.90
C GLU A 106 -5.66 -22.15 4.21
N LEU A 107 -6.36 -21.54 3.21
CA LEU A 107 -7.77 -21.13 3.33
C LEU A 107 -8.72 -22.32 3.62
N ARG A 108 -8.20 -23.56 3.57
CA ARG A 108 -8.89 -24.79 3.95
C ARG A 108 -9.01 -24.95 5.46
N PHE A 109 -8.17 -24.27 6.25
CA PHE A 109 -8.26 -24.32 7.69
C PHE A 109 -9.53 -23.56 8.14
N PRO A 110 -10.38 -24.12 9.00
CA PRO A 110 -11.70 -23.57 9.31
C PRO A 110 -11.64 -22.39 10.28
N LEU A 111 -10.74 -21.42 10.04
CA LEU A 111 -10.64 -20.20 10.84
C LEU A 111 -11.74 -19.23 10.47
N ARG A 112 -12.30 -18.56 11.48
CA ARG A 112 -13.24 -17.46 11.34
C ARG A 112 -12.52 -16.14 11.13
N VAL A 113 -13.20 -15.19 10.52
CA VAL A 113 -12.69 -13.83 10.30
C VAL A 113 -12.17 -13.19 11.59
N ARG A 114 -12.91 -13.30 12.68
CA ARG A 114 -12.53 -12.80 14.01
C ARG A 114 -11.24 -13.44 14.51
N GLU A 115 -11.09 -14.74 14.34
CA GLU A 115 -9.92 -15.47 14.79
C GLU A 115 -8.66 -15.03 14.02
N VAL A 116 -8.77 -14.85 12.70
CA VAL A 116 -7.67 -14.33 11.88
C VAL A 116 -7.28 -12.91 12.28
N ALA A 117 -8.26 -12.03 12.51
CA ALA A 117 -7.99 -10.66 12.96
C ALA A 117 -7.31 -10.62 14.34
N MET A 118 -7.57 -11.60 15.21
CA MET A 118 -7.01 -11.70 16.56
C MET A 118 -5.60 -12.31 16.61
N MET A 119 -5.18 -13.09 15.59
CA MET A 119 -3.91 -13.85 15.59
C MET A 119 -2.69 -13.06 16.07
N PRO A 120 -2.44 -11.82 15.61
CA PRO A 120 -1.24 -11.12 16.03
C PRO A 120 -1.21 -10.77 17.51
N ALA A 121 -2.38 -10.52 18.11
CA ALA A 121 -2.48 -10.28 19.54
C ALA A 121 -2.29 -11.58 20.34
N LEU A 122 -2.85 -12.70 19.85
CA LEU A 122 -2.68 -14.01 20.48
C LEU A 122 -1.23 -14.47 20.49
N ALA A 123 -0.47 -14.19 19.44
CA ALA A 123 0.95 -14.55 19.35
C ALA A 123 1.82 -13.94 20.45
N ARG A 124 1.31 -12.94 21.19
CA ARG A 124 1.99 -12.26 22.29
C ARG A 124 1.50 -12.70 23.67
N LEU A 125 0.44 -13.49 23.70
CA LEU A 125 -0.12 -14.01 24.95
C LEU A 125 0.49 -15.38 25.24
N SER A 126 0.65 -15.68 26.53
CA SER A 126 0.89 -17.07 26.94
C SER A 126 -0.33 -17.93 26.58
N PRO A 127 -0.14 -19.16 26.11
CA PRO A 127 -1.24 -20.05 25.72
C PRO A 127 -2.29 -20.32 26.80
N TRP A 128 -1.92 -20.11 28.06
CA TRP A 128 -2.76 -20.37 29.22
C TRP A 128 -3.50 -19.13 29.76
N VAL A 129 -3.34 -18.00 29.11
CA VAL A 129 -3.97 -16.74 29.54
C VAL A 129 -5.26 -16.55 28.76
N ARG A 130 -6.35 -16.24 29.45
CA ARG A 130 -7.60 -15.83 28.81
C ARG A 130 -7.36 -14.56 27.98
N VAL A 131 -7.92 -14.53 26.75
CA VAL A 131 -7.86 -13.34 25.90
C VAL A 131 -8.48 -12.15 26.63
N PRO A 132 -7.74 -11.05 26.84
CA PRO A 132 -8.29 -9.85 27.45
C PRO A 132 -9.44 -9.25 26.61
N ASP A 133 -10.48 -8.77 27.27
CA ASP A 133 -11.63 -8.16 26.62
C ASP A 133 -11.25 -6.96 25.72
N ALA A 134 -10.20 -6.23 26.09
CA ALA A 134 -9.64 -5.15 25.28
C ALA A 134 -9.15 -5.62 23.90
N ILE A 135 -8.59 -6.82 23.79
CA ILE A 135 -8.16 -7.39 22.49
C ILE A 135 -9.38 -7.69 21.63
N ALA A 136 -10.42 -8.30 22.21
CA ALA A 136 -11.67 -8.57 21.50
C ALA A 136 -12.32 -7.27 21.00
N ALA A 137 -12.38 -6.24 21.84
CA ALA A 137 -12.89 -4.93 21.46
C ALA A 137 -12.10 -4.27 20.32
N ASN A 138 -10.75 -4.34 20.36
CA ASN A 138 -9.91 -3.82 19.28
C ASN A 138 -10.12 -4.57 17.96
N VAL A 139 -10.34 -5.89 18.01
CA VAL A 139 -10.69 -6.70 16.82
C VAL A 139 -12.04 -6.29 16.26
N ASP A 140 -13.07 -6.09 17.09
CA ASP A 140 -14.38 -5.66 16.68
C ASP A 140 -14.36 -4.25 16.07
N GLU A 141 -13.58 -3.35 16.63
CA GLU A 141 -13.33 -2.01 16.09
C GLU A 141 -12.66 -2.11 14.70
N ALA A 142 -11.57 -2.89 14.59
CA ALA A 142 -10.84 -3.08 13.34
C ALA A 142 -11.73 -3.68 12.23
N LEU A 143 -12.52 -4.72 12.56
CA LEU A 143 -13.48 -5.32 11.63
C LEU A 143 -14.57 -4.32 11.22
N GLY A 144 -15.00 -3.46 12.13
CA GLY A 144 -15.95 -2.37 11.84
C GLY A 144 -15.38 -1.37 10.85
N LEU A 145 -14.15 -0.93 11.06
CA LEU A 145 -13.46 0.05 10.20
C LEU A 145 -13.27 -0.43 8.76
N VAL A 146 -13.09 -1.74 8.54
CA VAL A 146 -12.97 -2.32 7.20
C VAL A 146 -14.29 -2.87 6.64
N GLY A 147 -15.42 -2.69 7.35
CA GLY A 147 -16.74 -3.17 6.94
C GLY A 147 -16.91 -4.68 6.95
N MET A 148 -16.24 -5.38 7.87
CA MET A 148 -16.27 -6.85 7.98
C MET A 148 -16.92 -7.38 9.28
N ARG A 149 -17.51 -6.50 10.10
CA ARG A 149 -18.10 -6.88 11.40
C ARG A 149 -19.17 -7.96 11.29
N GLU A 150 -20.08 -7.82 10.32
CA GLU A 150 -21.18 -8.79 10.10
C GLU A 150 -20.68 -10.17 9.64
N LEU A 151 -19.47 -10.23 9.10
CA LEU A 151 -18.85 -11.45 8.64
C LEU A 151 -17.85 -12.04 9.65
N ALA A 152 -17.80 -11.50 10.88
CA ALA A 152 -16.80 -11.88 11.89
C ALA A 152 -16.77 -13.39 12.20
N GLU A 153 -17.94 -14.06 12.19
CA GLU A 153 -18.08 -15.48 12.46
C GLU A 153 -18.00 -16.38 11.21
N ARG A 154 -17.84 -15.75 10.01
CA ARG A 154 -17.76 -16.49 8.76
C ARG A 154 -16.38 -17.12 8.59
N PRO A 155 -16.30 -18.40 8.11
CA PRO A 155 -15.02 -19.01 7.74
C PRO A 155 -14.30 -18.23 6.64
N VAL A 156 -13.00 -17.97 6.80
CA VAL A 156 -12.20 -17.18 5.84
C VAL A 156 -12.14 -17.80 4.45
N GLY A 157 -12.20 -19.12 4.33
CA GLY A 157 -12.24 -19.83 3.05
C GLY A 157 -13.51 -19.60 2.23
N ARG A 158 -14.53 -18.94 2.79
CA ARG A 158 -15.78 -18.56 2.10
C ARG A 158 -15.85 -17.07 1.73
N LEU A 159 -14.75 -16.36 1.87
CA LEU A 159 -14.67 -14.93 1.53
C LEU A 159 -14.25 -14.76 0.06
N SER A 160 -14.73 -13.66 -0.55
CA SER A 160 -14.15 -13.17 -1.81
C SER A 160 -12.73 -12.64 -1.57
N GLY A 161 -11.92 -12.52 -2.63
CA GLY A 161 -10.56 -11.97 -2.53
C GLY A 161 -10.52 -10.59 -1.86
N GLY A 162 -11.42 -9.68 -2.24
CA GLY A 162 -11.52 -8.36 -1.63
C GLY A 162 -11.97 -8.38 -0.16
N GLN A 163 -12.87 -9.32 0.22
CA GLN A 163 -13.24 -9.52 1.63
C GLN A 163 -12.06 -10.05 2.44
N LEU A 164 -11.32 -11.02 1.90
CA LEU A 164 -10.13 -11.57 2.55
C LEU A 164 -9.07 -10.48 2.74
N GLN A 165 -8.83 -9.64 1.75
CA GLN A 165 -7.93 -8.50 1.85
C GLN A 165 -8.33 -7.55 2.98
N ARG A 166 -9.61 -7.20 3.12
CA ARG A 166 -10.12 -6.38 4.23
C ARG A 166 -9.87 -7.04 5.58
N VAL A 167 -10.04 -8.35 5.68
CA VAL A 167 -9.73 -9.10 6.92
C VAL A 167 -8.24 -9.03 7.24
N MET A 168 -7.35 -9.10 6.24
CA MET A 168 -5.91 -8.96 6.47
C MET A 168 -5.51 -7.56 6.93
N ILE A 169 -6.21 -6.53 6.43
CA ILE A 169 -6.04 -5.16 6.92
C ILE A 169 -6.56 -5.05 8.36
N ALA A 170 -7.75 -5.58 8.67
CA ALA A 170 -8.27 -5.62 10.05
C ALA A 170 -7.29 -6.31 10.99
N ARG A 171 -6.72 -7.45 10.59
CA ARG A 171 -5.67 -8.16 11.33
C ARG A 171 -4.46 -7.28 11.61
N ALA A 172 -4.01 -6.49 10.62
CA ALA A 172 -2.85 -5.61 10.78
C ALA A 172 -3.14 -4.43 11.73
N VAL A 173 -4.36 -3.86 11.71
CA VAL A 173 -4.71 -2.69 12.52
C VAL A 173 -5.30 -3.01 13.89
N ALA A 174 -5.73 -4.27 14.14
CA ALA A 174 -6.31 -4.70 15.42
C ALA A 174 -5.36 -4.52 16.62
N GLN A 175 -4.05 -4.47 16.39
CA GLN A 175 -3.06 -4.19 17.43
C GLN A 175 -2.83 -2.69 17.67
N LYS A 176 -3.57 -1.81 16.97
CA LYS A 176 -3.38 -0.35 17.01
C LYS A 176 -1.93 0.05 16.72
N PRO A 177 -1.36 -0.39 15.58
CA PRO A 177 -0.02 -0.02 15.19
C PRO A 177 0.12 1.49 15.02
N ARG A 178 1.34 2.01 14.95
CA ARG A 178 1.64 3.40 14.59
C ARG A 178 1.91 3.55 13.09
N VAL A 179 2.41 2.48 12.47
CA VAL A 179 2.71 2.41 11.02
C VAL A 179 2.03 1.20 10.44
N LEU A 180 1.34 1.38 9.31
CA LEU A 180 0.75 0.32 8.49
C LEU A 180 1.52 0.23 7.18
N LEU A 181 2.09 -0.94 6.92
CA LEU A 181 2.85 -1.26 5.71
C LEU A 181 2.03 -2.19 4.82
N LEU A 182 1.81 -1.81 3.55
CA LEU A 182 0.99 -2.53 2.59
C LEU A 182 1.83 -2.89 1.36
N ASP A 183 1.94 -4.18 1.07
CA ASP A 183 2.70 -4.69 -0.08
C ASP A 183 1.74 -5.08 -1.20
N GLU A 184 1.65 -4.26 -2.25
CA GLU A 184 0.81 -4.43 -3.43
C GLU A 184 -0.66 -4.81 -3.11
N PRO A 185 -1.37 -4.02 -2.29
CA PRO A 185 -2.66 -4.43 -1.72
C PRO A 185 -3.80 -4.51 -2.74
N THR A 186 -3.66 -3.96 -3.94
CA THR A 186 -4.75 -3.89 -4.95
C THR A 186 -4.48 -4.74 -6.19
N VAL A 187 -3.53 -5.67 -6.12
CA VAL A 187 -3.26 -6.58 -7.25
C VAL A 187 -4.50 -7.42 -7.56
N GLY A 188 -4.93 -7.38 -8.83
CA GLY A 188 -6.10 -8.11 -9.31
C GLY A 188 -7.46 -7.50 -8.89
N VAL A 189 -7.46 -6.25 -8.43
CA VAL A 189 -8.66 -5.50 -8.07
C VAL A 189 -9.02 -4.54 -9.21
N ASP A 190 -10.30 -4.50 -9.60
CA ASP A 190 -10.83 -3.58 -10.61
C ASP A 190 -10.78 -2.11 -10.14
N VAL A 191 -11.00 -1.17 -11.06
CA VAL A 191 -10.92 0.28 -10.79
C VAL A 191 -11.86 0.70 -9.65
N VAL A 192 -13.10 0.18 -9.63
CA VAL A 192 -14.07 0.49 -8.58
C VAL A 192 -13.61 -0.04 -7.22
N GLY A 193 -12.99 -1.20 -7.20
CA GLY A 193 -12.39 -1.78 -6.00
C GLY A 193 -11.19 -0.98 -5.50
N GLN A 194 -10.37 -0.43 -6.41
CA GLN A 194 -9.25 0.45 -6.06
C GLN A 194 -9.72 1.75 -5.40
N GLU A 195 -10.78 2.38 -5.91
CA GLU A 195 -11.39 3.57 -5.30
C GLU A 195 -11.91 3.27 -3.88
N ARG A 196 -12.65 2.17 -3.71
CA ARG A 196 -13.14 1.73 -2.39
C ARG A 196 -11.99 1.41 -1.42
N PHE A 197 -10.89 0.88 -1.94
CA PHE A 197 -9.68 0.65 -1.15
C PHE A 197 -9.08 1.98 -0.68
N ALA A 198 -8.94 2.97 -1.57
CA ALA A 198 -8.42 4.29 -1.25
C ALA A 198 -9.31 5.00 -0.20
N GLU A 199 -10.65 4.91 -0.32
CA GLU A 199 -11.59 5.42 0.69
C GLU A 199 -11.41 4.75 2.05
N MET A 200 -11.29 3.43 2.07
CA MET A 200 -11.05 2.67 3.31
C MET A 200 -9.72 3.08 3.95
N MET A 201 -8.63 3.29 3.18
CA MET A 201 -7.35 3.74 3.71
C MET A 201 -7.45 5.15 4.30
N ARG A 202 -8.17 6.07 3.65
CA ARG A 202 -8.45 7.41 4.21
C ARG A 202 -9.21 7.31 5.52
N GLY A 203 -10.24 6.47 5.58
CA GLY A 203 -11.01 6.22 6.80
C GLY A 203 -10.16 5.68 7.96
N LEU A 204 -9.33 4.68 7.69
CA LEU A 204 -8.40 4.11 8.67
C LEU A 204 -7.37 5.13 9.17
N HIS A 205 -6.80 5.90 8.24
CA HIS A 205 -5.86 6.97 8.57
C HIS A 205 -6.51 8.01 9.51
N SER A 206 -7.71 8.51 9.16
CA SER A 206 -8.42 9.51 9.96
C SER A 206 -8.86 8.99 11.32
N ALA A 207 -9.32 7.72 11.40
CA ALA A 207 -9.81 7.13 12.64
C ALA A 207 -8.70 6.77 13.63
N LEU A 208 -7.54 6.34 13.13
CA LEU A 208 -6.47 5.76 13.94
C LEU A 208 -5.19 6.62 14.00
N GLY A 209 -5.08 7.68 13.19
CA GLY A 209 -3.88 8.51 13.11
C GLY A 209 -2.64 7.76 12.62
N LEU A 210 -2.83 6.79 11.72
CA LEU A 210 -1.76 5.90 11.22
C LEU A 210 -0.83 6.61 10.26
N THR A 211 0.46 6.31 10.34
CA THR A 211 1.37 6.47 9.19
C THR A 211 1.13 5.28 8.26
N ILE A 212 0.91 5.52 6.98
CA ILE A 212 0.63 4.45 6.01
C ILE A 212 1.69 4.46 4.91
N VAL A 213 2.30 3.31 4.64
CA VAL A 213 3.19 3.13 3.49
C VAL A 213 2.62 2.05 2.59
N THR A 214 2.28 2.43 1.36
CA THR A 214 1.74 1.51 0.35
C THR A 214 2.76 1.36 -0.77
N VAL A 215 3.21 0.14 -1.06
CA VAL A 215 4.00 -0.12 -2.27
C VAL A 215 3.11 -0.69 -3.35
N SER A 216 3.27 -0.19 -4.58
CA SER A 216 2.54 -0.65 -5.75
C SER A 216 3.36 -0.41 -7.03
N HIS A 217 3.05 -1.15 -8.06
CA HIS A 217 3.48 -0.85 -9.43
C HIS A 217 2.40 -0.06 -10.20
N ASP A 218 1.20 0.10 -9.63
CA ASP A 218 0.08 0.82 -10.20
C ASP A 218 0.05 2.27 -9.71
N LEU A 219 0.27 3.20 -10.64
CA LEU A 219 0.25 4.64 -10.39
C LEU A 219 -1.10 5.13 -9.84
N ARG A 220 -2.23 4.58 -10.35
CA ARG A 220 -3.57 5.01 -9.94
C ARG A 220 -3.81 4.74 -8.46
N THR A 221 -3.49 3.53 -8.03
CA THR A 221 -3.60 3.15 -6.61
C THR A 221 -2.77 4.07 -5.71
N VAL A 222 -1.52 4.35 -6.10
CA VAL A 222 -0.62 5.19 -5.33
C VAL A 222 -1.13 6.63 -5.28
N ALA A 223 -1.47 7.22 -6.43
CA ALA A 223 -1.94 8.60 -6.50
C ALA A 223 -3.25 8.83 -5.72
N ALA A 224 -4.18 7.86 -5.74
CA ALA A 224 -5.47 7.98 -5.05
C ALA A 224 -5.38 7.85 -3.53
N SER A 225 -4.33 7.17 -3.01
CA SER A 225 -4.25 6.78 -1.58
C SER A 225 -3.14 7.46 -0.80
N SER A 226 -2.27 8.25 -1.44
CA SER A 226 -1.05 8.78 -0.83
C SER A 226 -0.97 10.31 -0.91
N ASP A 227 -0.34 10.91 0.09
CA ASP A 227 -0.05 12.35 0.13
C ASP A 227 1.27 12.67 -0.60
N ARG A 228 2.20 11.71 -0.58
CA ARG A 228 3.50 11.79 -1.24
C ARG A 228 3.84 10.46 -1.90
N VAL A 229 4.60 10.50 -3.00
CA VAL A 229 5.02 9.33 -3.76
C VAL A 229 6.54 9.31 -3.85
N ALA A 230 7.11 8.15 -3.58
CA ALA A 230 8.53 7.86 -3.76
C ALA A 230 8.69 6.87 -4.92
N CYS A 231 9.48 7.22 -5.93
CA CYS A 231 9.76 6.37 -7.07
C CYS A 231 11.03 5.55 -6.83
N LEU A 232 10.89 4.22 -6.75
CA LEU A 232 11.97 3.29 -6.42
C LEU A 232 12.24 2.30 -7.55
N ASN A 233 13.49 2.28 -8.02
CA ASN A 233 14.01 1.22 -8.88
C ASN A 233 15.46 0.94 -8.47
N ARG A 234 15.65 0.10 -7.45
CA ARG A 234 16.88 -0.16 -6.67
C ARG A 234 17.39 1.07 -5.94
N THR A 235 17.41 2.21 -6.58
CA THR A 235 17.71 3.53 -5.99
C THR A 235 16.43 4.36 -5.91
N LEU A 236 16.44 5.39 -5.09
CA LEU A 236 15.37 6.37 -5.03
C LEU A 236 15.58 7.41 -6.15
N HIS A 237 14.64 7.50 -7.10
CA HIS A 237 14.72 8.43 -8.24
C HIS A 237 14.03 9.76 -7.95
N ALA A 238 12.88 9.73 -7.30
CA ALA A 238 12.13 10.92 -6.94
C ALA A 238 11.23 10.66 -5.73
N HIS A 239 10.97 11.71 -4.95
CA HIS A 239 9.89 11.73 -3.97
C HIS A 239 9.18 13.09 -4.02
N THR A 240 7.87 13.09 -4.31
CA THR A 240 7.08 14.29 -4.57
C THR A 240 5.62 14.03 -4.25
N SER A 241 4.77 15.06 -4.32
CA SER A 241 3.32 14.86 -4.34
C SER A 241 2.88 14.09 -5.61
N PRO A 242 1.72 13.43 -5.61
CA PRO A 242 1.23 12.71 -6.80
C PRO A 242 1.17 13.58 -8.05
N GLU A 243 0.84 14.87 -7.92
CA GLU A 243 0.77 15.85 -9.01
C GLU A 243 2.15 16.21 -9.60
N GLY A 244 3.22 16.00 -8.81
CA GLY A 244 4.61 16.22 -9.24
C GLY A 244 5.20 15.06 -10.05
N LEU A 245 4.47 13.96 -10.25
CA LEU A 245 4.90 12.83 -11.07
C LEU A 245 4.78 13.17 -12.55
N THR A 246 5.89 13.61 -13.14
CA THR A 246 5.92 13.91 -14.58
C THR A 246 6.14 12.65 -15.43
N PRO A 247 5.71 12.66 -16.71
CA PRO A 247 5.99 11.55 -17.64
C PRO A 247 7.48 11.21 -17.74
N GLN A 248 8.37 12.22 -17.59
CA GLN A 248 9.81 12.04 -17.61
C GLN A 248 10.29 11.20 -16.41
N VAL A 249 9.83 11.51 -15.19
CA VAL A 249 10.14 10.76 -13.97
C VAL A 249 9.66 9.31 -14.10
N LEU A 250 8.44 9.11 -14.61
CA LEU A 250 7.90 7.77 -14.82
C LEU A 250 8.70 6.98 -15.85
N ALA A 251 9.07 7.60 -16.98
CA ALA A 251 9.88 6.97 -18.03
C ALA A 251 11.27 6.58 -17.49
N GLU A 252 11.89 7.40 -16.63
CA GLU A 252 13.18 7.13 -16.01
C GLU A 252 13.12 5.95 -15.05
N VAL A 253 12.09 5.89 -14.20
CA VAL A 253 11.91 4.82 -13.20
C VAL A 253 11.59 3.49 -13.86
N PHE A 254 10.73 3.49 -14.85
CA PHE A 254 10.21 2.27 -15.47
C PHE A 254 10.97 1.84 -16.74
N ARG A 255 11.82 2.67 -17.31
CA ARG A 255 12.73 2.50 -18.47
C ARG A 255 12.26 1.61 -19.63
N HIS A 256 11.70 0.42 -19.39
CA HIS A 256 11.24 -0.54 -20.38
C HIS A 256 9.82 -1.09 -20.13
N ASP A 257 9.16 -0.67 -19.04
CA ASP A 257 7.88 -1.21 -18.62
C ASP A 257 6.76 -0.15 -18.66
N VAL A 258 6.89 0.79 -19.62
CA VAL A 258 5.92 1.90 -19.78
C VAL A 258 4.51 1.37 -20.10
N LEU A 259 4.41 0.24 -20.80
CA LEU A 259 3.13 -0.43 -21.11
C LEU A 259 2.42 -0.93 -19.84
N GLY A 260 3.18 -1.35 -18.82
CA GLY A 260 2.61 -1.79 -17.52
C GLY A 260 1.98 -0.66 -16.71
N ILE A 261 2.38 0.61 -16.93
CA ILE A 261 1.88 1.78 -16.17
C ILE A 261 0.58 2.32 -16.77
N PHE A 262 0.50 2.37 -18.09
CA PHE A 262 -0.61 3.01 -18.81
C PHE A 262 -1.67 2.01 -19.30
N GLY A 263 -1.48 0.70 -19.09
CA GLY A 263 -2.32 -0.35 -19.69
C GLY A 263 -2.25 -0.31 -21.21
N ASP A 264 -3.28 -0.83 -21.90
CA ASP A 264 -3.41 -0.78 -23.36
C ASP A 264 -3.76 0.64 -23.90
N LEU A 265 -3.17 1.69 -23.34
CA LEU A 265 -3.23 3.01 -23.93
C LEU A 265 -2.32 3.02 -25.16
N HIS A 266 -2.91 2.82 -26.33
CA HIS A 266 -2.26 3.12 -27.60
C HIS A 266 -1.98 4.64 -27.66
N ILE A 267 -0.78 5.05 -27.24
CA ILE A 267 -0.30 6.41 -27.45
C ILE A 267 0.15 6.47 -28.91
N HIS A 268 -0.72 6.95 -29.78
CA HIS A 268 -0.31 7.39 -31.11
C HIS A 268 0.49 8.69 -30.95
N ALA A 269 1.80 8.58 -30.85
CA ALA A 269 2.69 9.74 -30.91
C ALA A 269 2.76 10.21 -32.38
N HIS A 270 1.98 11.20 -32.74
CA HIS A 270 2.16 11.96 -33.97
C HIS A 270 3.21 13.04 -33.72
N ARG A 271 4.12 13.24 -34.69
CA ARG A 271 4.95 14.46 -34.69
C ARG A 271 4.05 15.66 -34.94
N PRO A 272 4.34 16.85 -34.33
CA PRO A 272 3.53 18.05 -34.52
C PRO A 272 3.32 18.45 -36.00
N GLU A 273 4.25 18.07 -36.85
CA GLU A 273 4.21 18.28 -38.30
C GLU A 273 3.26 17.34 -39.07
N ASP A 274 2.83 16.24 -38.45
CA ASP A 274 1.92 15.25 -39.03
C ASP A 274 0.46 15.45 -38.58
N CYS A 275 0.17 16.49 -37.77
CA CYS A 275 -1.20 16.86 -37.41
C CYS A 275 -1.89 17.55 -38.60
N PRO A 276 -3.00 17.04 -39.15
CA PRO A 276 -3.79 17.79 -40.10
C PRO A 276 -4.29 19.08 -39.45
N THR A 277 -4.07 20.20 -40.13
CA THR A 277 -4.60 21.51 -39.70
C THR A 277 -6.10 21.41 -39.45
N PRO A 278 -6.62 21.92 -38.29
CA PRO A 278 -8.05 21.84 -38.00
C PRO A 278 -8.82 22.68 -39.06
N GLU A 279 -9.66 22.03 -39.84
CA GLU A 279 -10.68 22.73 -40.64
C GLU A 279 -11.68 23.41 -39.69
N PRO A 280 -12.18 24.60 -40.06
CA PRO A 280 -13.18 25.29 -39.24
C PRO A 280 -14.46 24.47 -39.11
N PRO A 281 -15.19 24.57 -37.99
CA PRO A 281 -16.33 23.70 -37.71
C PRO A 281 -17.44 23.91 -38.69
N ARG A 282 -17.80 22.86 -39.42
CA ARG A 282 -19.11 22.69 -40.05
C ARG A 282 -20.01 21.99 -39.02
N ASP A 283 -21.04 22.69 -38.68
CA ASP A 283 -22.27 22.37 -37.97
C ASP A 283 -22.40 20.97 -37.30
N ALA A 284 -22.74 21.05 -36.01
CA ALA A 284 -23.09 20.04 -35.05
C ALA A 284 -23.76 18.77 -35.65
N GLU A 285 -23.06 17.67 -35.53
CA GLU A 285 -23.58 16.33 -35.16
C GLU A 285 -22.40 15.35 -35.20
N GLY A 286 -22.01 14.87 -34.05
CA GLY A 286 -21.29 13.60 -33.84
C GLY A 286 -19.93 13.45 -34.54
N ALA A 287 -18.94 14.30 -34.27
CA ALA A 287 -17.61 14.14 -34.87
C ALA A 287 -16.66 13.41 -33.93
N SER A 288 -16.43 12.13 -34.19
CA SER A 288 -15.23 11.39 -33.75
C SER A 288 -13.98 12.04 -34.36
N CYS A 289 -13.08 12.54 -33.53
CA CYS A 289 -11.77 13.03 -33.93
C CYS A 289 -10.85 11.91 -34.34
N CYS A 290 -10.81 11.50 -35.55
CA CYS A 290 -9.86 10.66 -36.27
C CYS A 290 -10.63 9.64 -37.13
N GLY A 291 -11.02 10.03 -38.34
CA GLY A 291 -11.51 9.09 -39.35
C GLY A 291 -10.36 8.24 -39.88
N HIS A 292 -10.17 7.08 -39.32
CA HIS A 292 -9.48 5.99 -40.01
C HIS A 292 -10.38 4.77 -39.98
N ASP A 293 -10.87 4.41 -41.17
CA ASP A 293 -11.53 3.14 -41.44
C ASP A 293 -10.55 2.00 -41.14
N HIS A 294 -10.84 1.24 -40.09
CA HIS A 294 -10.19 -0.04 -39.86
C HIS A 294 -10.90 -1.10 -40.71
N PRO A 295 -10.18 -1.91 -41.51
CA PRO A 295 -10.77 -3.08 -42.10
C PRO A 295 -11.19 -4.07 -41.01
N PRO A 296 -12.32 -4.79 -41.17
CA PRO A 296 -12.80 -5.74 -40.16
C PRO A 296 -11.79 -6.88 -39.97
N PRO A 297 -11.68 -7.45 -38.78
CA PRO A 297 -10.78 -8.55 -38.51
C PRO A 297 -11.17 -9.77 -39.36
N THR A 298 -10.21 -10.27 -40.11
CA THR A 298 -10.35 -11.53 -40.84
C THR A 298 -10.38 -12.69 -39.84
N THR A 299 -11.51 -13.38 -39.81
CA THR A 299 -11.64 -14.67 -39.13
C THR A 299 -10.75 -15.71 -39.80
N PRO A 300 -9.93 -16.49 -39.11
CA PRO A 300 -9.26 -17.62 -39.70
C PRO A 300 -10.27 -18.74 -39.91
N SER A 301 -10.50 -19.08 -41.19
CA SER A 301 -11.20 -20.31 -41.59
C SER A 301 -10.35 -21.51 -41.20
N GLY A 302 -11.03 -22.52 -40.63
CA GLY A 302 -10.41 -23.73 -40.15
C GLY A 302 -9.81 -24.62 -41.25
N VAL A 303 -8.86 -25.43 -40.81
CA VAL A 303 -8.76 -26.90 -41.07
C VAL A 303 -8.10 -27.47 -39.83
#